data_293014da8b74ddb469bf1072e53db93e
#
_entry.id   293014da8b74ddb469bf1072e53db93e
#
_cell.length_a   1.000
_cell.length_b   1.000
_cell.length_c   1.000
_cell.angle_alpha   90.00
_cell.angle_beta   90.00
_cell.angle_gamma   90.00
#
_symmetry.space_group_name_H-M   'P 1'
#
loop_
_entity.id
_entity.type
_entity.pdbx_description
1 polymer ?
#
loop_
_entity_poly.entity_id
_entity_poly.type
_entity_poly.pdbx_seq_one_letter_code
_entity_poly.pdbx_strand_id
1 'polypeptide(L)'
;DETAQCINCHSYKNHGTDNMQFHMRQGFGGTMIVCNGEAKKVDLKTDSTISAGVYPSWHPKLNLIAYSTNLTGQGFHTKSAAKIDVQDTRSDLILYNIDKNEVSNISAIKNELEVFPWWAPDGKSIYFCSAHFEYRDTTSEVTQMIERYHEVKHNIYRKPFDEKTMTFGDTELVYN
;
A
#
# COMPACT_ATOMS: atom_id res chain seq x y z
N ASP A 1 -27.42 17.78 0.51
CA ASP A 1 -26.99 16.45 0.01
C ASP A 1 -26.04 15.84 1.02
N GLU A 2 -26.56 14.90 1.80
CA GLU A 2 -25.72 14.10 2.70
C GLU A 2 -24.97 13.06 1.85
N THR A 3 -23.85 13.47 1.27
CA THR A 3 -22.95 12.51 0.65
C THR A 3 -22.28 11.71 1.77
N ALA A 4 -22.65 10.45 1.90
CA ALA A 4 -22.01 9.54 2.86
C ALA A 4 -20.50 9.55 2.59
N GLN A 5 -19.69 9.83 3.61
CA GLN A 5 -18.24 9.83 3.54
C GLN A 5 -17.70 8.58 4.25
N CYS A 6 -16.66 7.99 3.70
CA CYS A 6 -15.97 6.85 4.31
C CYS A 6 -14.55 7.27 4.71
N ILE A 7 -14.18 7.01 5.95
CA ILE A 7 -12.83 7.24 6.48
C ILE A 7 -12.26 5.89 6.89
N ASN A 8 -11.06 5.58 6.41
CA ASN A 8 -10.38 4.34 6.73
C ASN A 8 -8.85 4.50 6.73
N CYS A 9 -8.12 3.39 6.93
CA CYS A 9 -6.66 3.32 6.89
C CYS A 9 -5.99 4.36 7.80
N HIS A 10 -6.55 4.61 9.00
CA HIS A 10 -5.91 5.50 9.97
C HIS A 10 -4.67 4.83 10.57
N SER A 11 -3.62 5.60 10.80
CA SER A 11 -2.43 5.17 11.53
C SER A 11 -1.74 6.34 12.20
N TYR A 12 -0.95 6.02 13.21
CA TYR A 12 -0.26 6.97 14.07
C TYR A 12 1.24 6.69 14.08
N LYS A 13 2.06 7.73 13.98
CA LYS A 13 3.51 7.61 14.10
C LYS A 13 3.88 7.30 15.55
N ASN A 14 4.62 6.21 15.78
CA ASN A 14 5.09 5.78 17.11
C ASN A 14 3.98 5.70 18.18
N HIS A 15 2.73 5.36 17.76
CA HIS A 15 1.57 5.30 18.65
C HIS A 15 1.21 6.63 19.35
N GLY A 16 1.79 7.76 18.89
CA GLY A 16 1.50 9.09 19.40
C GLY A 16 0.37 9.76 18.62
N THR A 17 -0.31 10.74 19.23
CA THR A 17 -1.44 11.45 18.62
C THR A 17 -1.04 12.66 17.78
N ASP A 18 0.22 13.11 17.87
CA ASP A 18 0.68 14.35 17.24
C ASP A 18 0.90 14.20 15.72
N ASN A 19 1.14 12.97 15.29
CA ASN A 19 1.34 12.64 13.88
C ASN A 19 0.47 11.46 13.49
N MET A 20 -0.48 11.71 12.61
CA MET A 20 -1.43 10.70 12.15
C MET A 20 -1.78 10.89 10.68
N GLN A 21 -2.29 9.85 10.06
CA GLN A 21 -2.91 9.92 8.75
C GLN A 21 -4.18 9.09 8.71
N PHE A 22 -5.09 9.44 7.82
CA PHE A 22 -6.26 8.64 7.45
C PHE A 22 -6.66 8.92 6.00
N HIS A 23 -7.34 7.95 5.39
CA HIS A 23 -7.81 8.09 4.02
C HIS A 23 -9.30 8.37 3.99
N MET A 24 -9.69 9.39 3.21
CA MET A 24 -11.09 9.72 2.91
C MET A 24 -11.44 9.25 1.51
N ARG A 25 -12.63 8.71 1.37
CA ARG A 25 -13.18 8.26 0.07
C ARG A 25 -14.29 9.19 -0.40
N GLN A 26 -14.76 8.96 -1.64
CA GLN A 26 -15.85 9.68 -2.28
C GLN A 26 -15.56 11.19 -2.49
N GLY A 27 -16.55 12.06 -2.35
CA GLY A 27 -16.46 13.47 -2.71
C GLY A 27 -15.34 14.27 -2.05
N PHE A 28 -14.90 13.88 -0.85
CA PHE A 28 -13.73 14.46 -0.18
C PHE A 28 -12.45 13.62 -0.32
N GLY A 29 -12.43 12.68 -1.26
CA GLY A 29 -11.34 11.72 -1.43
C GLY A 29 -9.94 12.31 -1.32
N GLY A 30 -9.02 11.52 -0.76
CA GLY A 30 -7.63 11.87 -0.53
C GLY A 30 -7.13 11.42 0.84
N THR A 31 -5.84 11.53 1.05
CA THR A 31 -5.21 11.20 2.34
C THR A 31 -5.02 12.45 3.17
N MET A 32 -5.58 12.46 4.37
CA MET A 32 -5.31 13.49 5.36
C MET A 32 -4.11 13.10 6.19
N ILE A 33 -3.14 14.00 6.27
CA ILE A 33 -1.94 13.85 7.10
C ILE A 33 -1.92 14.99 8.10
N VAL A 34 -1.83 14.64 9.37
CA VAL A 34 -1.55 15.57 10.46
C VAL A 34 -0.10 15.33 10.89
N CYS A 35 0.71 16.36 10.84
CA CYS A 35 2.12 16.29 11.20
C CYS A 35 2.53 17.62 11.83
N ASN A 36 3.12 17.56 13.03
CA ASN A 36 3.57 18.75 13.79
C ASN A 36 2.47 19.81 13.99
N GLY A 37 1.23 19.39 14.19
CA GLY A 37 0.08 20.27 14.41
C GLY A 37 -0.55 20.85 13.13
N GLU A 38 -0.01 20.55 11.96
CA GLU A 38 -0.57 20.95 10.67
C GLU A 38 -1.31 19.80 10.00
N ALA A 39 -2.52 20.08 9.49
CA ALA A 39 -3.33 19.12 8.75
C ALA A 39 -3.27 19.45 7.25
N LYS A 40 -2.91 18.47 6.43
CA LYS A 40 -2.82 18.59 4.99
C LYS A 40 -3.54 17.45 4.29
N LYS A 41 -4.35 17.80 3.28
CA LYS A 41 -4.88 16.78 2.35
C LYS A 41 -3.92 16.62 1.16
N VAL A 42 -3.55 15.37 0.89
CA VAL A 42 -2.64 15.02 -0.21
C VAL A 42 -3.30 13.98 -1.12
N ASP A 43 -2.94 14.03 -2.39
CA ASP A 43 -3.26 12.98 -3.35
C ASP A 43 -1.98 12.14 -3.54
N LEU A 44 -2.07 10.87 -3.16
CA LEU A 44 -0.95 9.92 -3.31
C LEU A 44 -0.98 9.23 -4.68
N LYS A 45 -2.02 9.48 -5.49
CA LYS A 45 -2.08 8.97 -6.84
C LYS A 45 -1.27 9.86 -7.77
N THR A 46 -0.34 9.24 -8.49
CA THR A 46 0.49 9.88 -9.51
C THR A 46 0.42 9.05 -10.80
N ASP A 47 1.01 9.53 -11.87
CA ASP A 47 1.10 8.78 -13.14
C ASP A 47 1.92 7.49 -13.00
N SER A 48 2.75 7.38 -11.97
CA SER A 48 3.60 6.21 -11.69
C SER A 48 3.04 5.28 -10.62
N THR A 49 1.84 5.54 -10.07
CA THR A 49 1.23 4.71 -9.03
C THR A 49 -0.04 4.03 -9.54
N ILE A 50 -0.31 2.81 -9.08
CA ILE A 50 -1.53 2.06 -9.46
C ILE A 50 -2.79 2.77 -8.95
N SER A 51 -2.76 3.19 -7.67
CA SER A 51 -3.90 3.81 -6.99
C SER A 51 -3.43 4.74 -5.86
N ALA A 52 -4.36 5.33 -5.13
CA ALA A 52 -4.07 5.97 -3.85
C ALA A 52 -3.52 4.95 -2.83
N GLY A 53 -2.64 5.39 -1.94
CA GLY A 53 -2.00 4.53 -0.96
C GLY A 53 -2.96 3.98 0.11
N VAL A 54 -2.77 2.71 0.45
CA VAL A 54 -3.45 2.00 1.55
C VAL A 54 -2.40 1.32 2.44
N TYR A 55 -2.80 0.78 3.59
CA TYR A 55 -1.90 0.09 4.54
C TYR A 55 -0.67 0.92 4.92
N PRO A 56 -0.86 2.11 5.52
CA PRO A 56 0.21 3.03 5.87
C PRO A 56 1.15 2.48 6.94
N SER A 57 2.45 2.73 6.78
CA SER A 57 3.47 2.48 7.79
C SER A 57 4.39 3.70 7.93
N TRP A 58 4.43 4.30 9.11
CA TRP A 58 5.27 5.45 9.41
C TRP A 58 6.71 5.04 9.68
N HIS A 59 7.64 5.77 9.06
CA HIS A 59 9.03 5.69 9.46
C HIS A 59 9.20 6.21 10.90
N PRO A 60 9.91 5.49 11.78
CA PRO A 60 9.94 5.82 13.22
C PRO A 60 10.55 7.17 13.54
N LYS A 61 11.46 7.69 12.70
CA LYS A 61 12.20 8.94 12.94
C LYS A 61 11.85 10.04 11.94
N LEU A 62 11.84 9.71 10.66
CA LEU A 62 11.66 10.67 9.57
C LEU A 62 10.17 10.92 9.25
N ASN A 63 9.88 11.99 8.54
CA ASN A 63 8.53 12.31 8.07
C ASN A 63 8.24 11.59 6.74
N LEU A 64 8.29 10.25 6.81
CA LEU A 64 8.06 9.35 5.69
C LEU A 64 6.95 8.37 6.04
N ILE A 65 6.10 8.09 5.06
CA ILE A 65 5.07 7.05 5.18
C ILE A 65 5.18 6.12 3.98
N ALA A 66 5.32 4.83 4.24
CA ALA A 66 5.22 3.79 3.20
C ALA A 66 3.77 3.35 3.07
N TYR A 67 3.35 3.06 1.84
CA TYR A 67 2.02 2.57 1.51
C TYR A 67 2.09 1.42 0.52
N SER A 68 1.07 0.60 0.49
CA SER A 68 0.74 -0.25 -0.63
C SER A 68 -0.21 0.50 -1.57
N THR A 69 -0.09 0.30 -2.88
CA THR A 69 -1.05 0.78 -3.88
C THR A 69 -1.63 -0.42 -4.61
N ASN A 70 -2.95 -0.56 -4.59
CA ASN A 70 -3.60 -1.80 -5.01
C ASN A 70 -4.62 -1.53 -6.11
N LEU A 71 -4.67 -2.40 -7.12
CA LEU A 71 -5.77 -2.48 -8.07
C LEU A 71 -6.67 -3.65 -7.67
N THR A 72 -7.81 -3.31 -7.08
CA THR A 72 -8.74 -4.27 -6.51
C THR A 72 -9.85 -4.60 -7.50
N GLY A 73 -10.08 -5.89 -7.72
CA GLY A 73 -11.23 -6.42 -8.44
C GLY A 73 -12.27 -7.04 -7.50
N GLN A 74 -13.52 -7.09 -7.94
CA GLN A 74 -14.61 -7.74 -7.23
C GLN A 74 -15.26 -8.80 -8.09
N GLY A 75 -15.49 -9.99 -7.51
CA GLY A 75 -16.27 -11.06 -8.10
C GLY A 75 -17.50 -11.37 -7.25
N PHE A 76 -18.61 -11.73 -7.90
CA PHE A 76 -19.85 -12.08 -7.23
C PHE A 76 -20.16 -13.56 -7.44
N HIS A 77 -20.43 -14.28 -6.35
CA HIS A 77 -20.79 -15.68 -6.36
C HIS A 77 -22.30 -15.86 -6.11
N THR A 78 -22.96 -16.63 -6.98
CA THR A 78 -24.38 -16.95 -6.83
C THR A 78 -24.62 -18.26 -6.08
N LYS A 79 -23.64 -19.16 -6.05
CA LYS A 79 -23.76 -20.51 -5.52
C LYS A 79 -23.01 -20.75 -4.20
N SER A 80 -22.16 -19.83 -3.77
CA SER A 80 -21.33 -19.95 -2.56
C SER A 80 -21.93 -19.22 -1.38
N ALA A 81 -21.60 -19.61 -0.16
CA ALA A 81 -21.93 -18.86 1.06
C ALA A 81 -21.21 -17.51 1.09
N ALA A 82 -19.97 -17.44 0.60
CA ALA A 82 -19.29 -16.19 0.30
C ALA A 82 -19.87 -15.59 -0.97
N LYS A 83 -20.56 -14.46 -0.88
CA LYS A 83 -21.26 -13.84 -2.02
C LYS A 83 -20.37 -12.92 -2.84
N ILE A 84 -19.35 -12.37 -2.23
CA ILE A 84 -18.42 -11.42 -2.84
C ILE A 84 -16.99 -11.85 -2.51
N ASP A 85 -16.15 -11.95 -3.53
CA ASP A 85 -14.71 -12.02 -3.39
C ASP A 85 -14.11 -10.69 -3.81
N VAL A 86 -13.17 -10.21 -3.01
CA VAL A 86 -12.39 -9.01 -3.29
C VAL A 86 -10.93 -9.42 -3.38
N GLN A 87 -10.33 -9.20 -4.55
CA GLN A 87 -8.98 -9.64 -4.84
C GLN A 87 -8.16 -8.47 -5.40
N ASP A 88 -6.93 -8.34 -4.97
CA ASP A 88 -5.97 -7.43 -5.58
C ASP A 88 -5.35 -8.11 -6.81
N THR A 89 -5.48 -7.47 -7.97
CA THR A 89 -4.90 -7.96 -9.23
C THR A 89 -3.49 -7.41 -9.46
N ARG A 90 -3.18 -6.27 -8.88
CA ARG A 90 -1.84 -5.65 -8.89
C ARG A 90 -1.63 -4.91 -7.58
N SER A 91 -0.40 -4.90 -7.11
CA SER A 91 -0.03 -4.07 -5.98
C SER A 91 1.47 -3.75 -5.99
N ASP A 92 1.79 -2.50 -5.68
CA ASP A 92 3.14 -1.97 -5.58
C ASP A 92 3.32 -1.26 -4.23
N LEU A 93 4.57 -0.95 -3.87
CA LEU A 93 4.90 -0.18 -2.68
C LEU A 93 5.41 1.21 -3.03
N ILE A 94 4.86 2.21 -2.36
CA ILE A 94 5.26 3.61 -2.51
C ILE A 94 5.71 4.23 -1.20
N LEU A 95 6.56 5.24 -1.31
CA LEU A 95 7.00 6.11 -0.22
C LEU A 95 6.46 7.51 -0.45
N TYR A 96 5.82 8.08 0.56
CA TYR A 96 5.48 9.49 0.59
C TYR A 96 6.42 10.24 1.55
N ASN A 97 7.11 11.24 1.02
CA ASN A 97 7.93 12.17 1.79
C ASN A 97 7.10 13.42 2.11
N ILE A 98 6.75 13.59 3.39
CA ILE A 98 5.88 14.70 3.85
C ILE A 98 6.57 16.04 3.66
N ASP A 99 7.87 16.13 3.98
CA ASP A 99 8.64 17.37 3.95
C ASP A 99 8.81 17.91 2.51
N LYS A 100 8.99 16.98 1.55
CA LYS A 100 9.13 17.32 0.12
C LYS A 100 7.81 17.33 -0.64
N ASN A 101 6.76 16.74 -0.08
CA ASN A 101 5.48 16.48 -0.74
C ASN A 101 5.65 15.65 -2.03
N GLU A 102 6.43 14.59 -1.95
CA GLU A 102 6.81 13.75 -3.09
C GLU A 102 6.42 12.28 -2.84
N VAL A 103 5.94 11.64 -3.90
CA VAL A 103 5.69 10.20 -3.96
C VAL A 103 6.78 9.54 -4.81
N SER A 104 7.34 8.45 -4.32
CA SER A 104 8.31 7.63 -5.06
C SER A 104 8.00 6.14 -4.88
N ASN A 105 8.46 5.29 -5.79
CA ASN A 105 8.31 3.85 -5.67
C ASN A 105 9.37 3.27 -4.72
N ILE A 106 8.94 2.42 -3.79
CA ILE A 106 9.81 1.55 -3.01
C ILE A 106 10.09 0.28 -3.82
N SER A 107 9.04 -0.29 -4.39
CA SER A 107 9.07 -1.47 -5.23
C SER A 107 7.86 -1.47 -6.16
N ALA A 108 8.08 -1.85 -7.42
CA ALA A 108 7.05 -1.95 -8.45
C ALA A 108 7.49 -3.02 -9.47
N ILE A 109 7.55 -4.27 -9.00
CA ILE A 109 8.04 -5.39 -9.80
C ILE A 109 6.88 -6.02 -10.55
N LYS A 110 7.01 -6.14 -11.87
CA LYS A 110 5.97 -6.77 -12.70
C LYS A 110 5.67 -8.20 -12.22
N ASN A 111 4.38 -8.52 -12.15
CA ASN A 111 3.85 -9.81 -11.71
C ASN A 111 4.13 -10.14 -10.22
N GLU A 112 4.57 -9.17 -9.43
CA GLU A 112 4.64 -9.28 -7.98
C GLU A 112 3.46 -8.55 -7.35
N LEU A 113 2.85 -9.17 -6.33
CA LEU A 113 1.79 -8.59 -5.50
C LEU A 113 2.43 -8.13 -4.19
N GLU A 114 2.91 -6.89 -4.18
CA GLU A 114 3.67 -6.31 -3.07
C GLU A 114 2.73 -5.54 -2.14
N VAL A 115 2.59 -5.97 -0.88
CA VAL A 115 1.61 -5.43 0.07
C VAL A 115 2.15 -5.36 1.50
N PHE A 116 1.44 -4.62 2.35
CA PHE A 116 1.67 -4.52 3.80
C PHE A 116 3.08 -4.08 4.17
N PRO A 117 3.53 -2.88 3.72
CA PRO A 117 4.82 -2.37 4.12
C PRO A 117 4.87 -2.11 5.63
N TRP A 118 5.98 -2.43 6.27
CA TRP A 118 6.21 -2.19 7.69
C TRP A 118 7.65 -1.78 7.97
N TRP A 119 7.84 -0.59 8.49
CA TRP A 119 9.16 -0.12 8.88
C TRP A 119 9.70 -0.87 10.08
N ALA A 120 10.97 -1.26 10.02
CA ALA A 120 11.70 -1.73 11.19
C ALA A 120 11.75 -0.63 12.26
N PRO A 121 11.75 -0.97 13.57
CA PRO A 121 11.77 0.01 14.65
C PRO A 121 12.98 0.95 14.65
N ASP A 122 14.09 0.53 14.05
CA ASP A 122 15.30 1.36 13.89
C ASP A 122 15.25 2.30 12.67
N GLY A 123 14.29 2.10 11.75
CA GLY A 123 14.12 2.86 10.52
C GLY A 123 15.06 2.46 9.37
N LYS A 124 15.90 1.45 9.56
CA LYS A 124 16.93 1.07 8.58
C LYS A 124 16.49 0.02 7.56
N SER A 125 15.27 -0.43 7.64
CA SER A 125 14.72 -1.41 6.71
C SER A 125 13.21 -1.29 6.66
N ILE A 126 12.64 -1.70 5.52
CA ILE A 126 11.21 -1.93 5.37
C ILE A 126 10.97 -3.41 5.07
N TYR A 127 9.99 -3.99 5.75
CA TYR A 127 9.51 -5.34 5.53
C TYR A 127 8.18 -5.27 4.78
N PHE A 128 7.90 -6.26 3.95
CA PHE A 128 6.65 -6.35 3.21
C PHE A 128 6.37 -7.79 2.78
N CYS A 129 5.13 -8.05 2.40
CA CYS A 129 4.75 -9.30 1.77
C CYS A 129 4.78 -9.15 0.24
N SER A 130 5.27 -10.17 -0.47
CA SER A 130 5.13 -10.26 -1.93
C SER A 130 4.84 -11.68 -2.37
N ALA A 131 4.05 -11.80 -3.42
CA ALA A 131 3.74 -13.05 -4.09
C ALA A 131 3.87 -12.90 -5.60
N HIS A 132 4.57 -13.83 -6.24
CA HIS A 132 4.59 -13.89 -7.69
C HIS A 132 3.27 -14.43 -8.22
N PHE A 133 2.64 -13.69 -9.16
CA PHE A 133 1.44 -14.13 -9.86
C PHE A 133 1.48 -13.72 -11.32
N GLU A 134 1.53 -14.70 -12.22
CA GLU A 134 1.60 -14.46 -13.65
C GLU A 134 0.24 -14.71 -14.33
N TYR A 135 -0.25 -13.69 -15.05
CA TYR A 135 -1.44 -13.79 -15.89
C TYR A 135 -1.10 -14.55 -17.17
N ARG A 136 -1.90 -15.59 -17.48
CA ARG A 136 -1.54 -16.62 -18.50
C ARG A 136 -2.13 -16.36 -19.89
N ASP A 137 -3.22 -15.61 -19.98
CA ASP A 137 -4.00 -15.44 -21.22
C ASP A 137 -4.63 -14.06 -21.31
N THR A 138 -5.52 -13.87 -22.27
CA THR A 138 -6.25 -12.62 -22.53
C THR A 138 -7.52 -12.45 -21.69
N THR A 139 -7.85 -13.41 -20.83
CA THR A 139 -8.99 -13.25 -19.90
C THR A 139 -8.71 -12.13 -18.91
N SER A 140 -9.76 -11.51 -18.40
CA SER A 140 -9.66 -10.45 -17.41
C SER A 140 -8.77 -10.85 -16.23
N GLU A 141 -7.84 -9.98 -15.80
CA GLU A 141 -7.00 -10.18 -14.61
C GLU A 141 -7.83 -10.52 -13.37
N VAL A 142 -8.98 -9.86 -13.20
CA VAL A 142 -9.93 -10.14 -12.11
C VAL A 142 -10.44 -11.57 -12.15
N THR A 143 -10.84 -12.06 -13.33
CA THR A 143 -11.31 -13.44 -13.50
C THR A 143 -10.22 -14.45 -13.17
N GLN A 144 -9.02 -14.25 -13.71
CA GLN A 144 -7.88 -15.14 -13.42
C GLN A 144 -7.52 -15.14 -11.94
N MET A 145 -7.54 -13.98 -11.28
CA MET A 145 -7.26 -13.90 -9.86
C MET A 145 -8.33 -14.63 -9.03
N ILE A 146 -9.61 -14.48 -9.35
CA ILE A 146 -10.71 -15.19 -8.66
C ILE A 146 -10.60 -16.71 -8.82
N GLU A 147 -10.26 -17.17 -10.02
CA GLU A 147 -10.15 -18.62 -10.30
C GLU A 147 -8.88 -19.24 -9.70
N ARG A 148 -7.79 -18.47 -9.63
CA ARG A 148 -6.45 -18.94 -9.31
C ARG A 148 -5.86 -18.35 -8.02
N TYR A 149 -6.64 -17.66 -7.17
CA TYR A 149 -6.14 -17.05 -5.94
C TYR A 149 -5.38 -18.03 -5.02
N HIS A 150 -5.70 -19.32 -5.09
CA HIS A 150 -5.03 -20.37 -4.33
C HIS A 150 -3.55 -20.58 -4.75
N GLU A 151 -3.15 -20.08 -5.92
CA GLU A 151 -1.77 -20.08 -6.39
C GLU A 151 -0.94 -18.93 -5.74
N VAL A 152 -1.60 -17.90 -5.22
CA VAL A 152 -0.93 -16.75 -4.58
C VAL A 152 -0.35 -17.18 -3.24
N LYS A 153 0.98 -17.13 -3.14
CA LYS A 153 1.74 -17.47 -1.93
C LYS A 153 2.63 -16.31 -1.56
N HIS A 154 2.28 -15.61 -0.48
CA HIS A 154 3.07 -14.49 -0.02
C HIS A 154 4.25 -14.95 0.82
N ASN A 155 5.40 -14.42 0.50
CA ASN A 155 6.62 -14.51 1.28
C ASN A 155 6.88 -13.17 1.96
N ILE A 156 7.74 -13.16 2.98
CA ILE A 156 8.17 -11.93 3.65
C ILE A 156 9.54 -11.53 3.11
N TYR A 157 9.61 -10.28 2.68
CA TYR A 157 10.82 -9.66 2.16
C TYR A 157 11.23 -8.45 2.99
N ARG A 158 12.48 -8.04 2.81
CA ARG A 158 13.06 -6.84 3.40
C ARG A 158 13.82 -6.05 2.34
N LYS A 159 13.79 -4.71 2.43
CA LYS A 159 14.71 -3.81 1.72
C LYS A 159 15.44 -2.96 2.75
N PRO A 160 16.78 -2.94 2.77
CA PRO A 160 17.55 -1.97 3.54
C PRO A 160 17.22 -0.54 3.08
N PHE A 161 17.29 0.42 4.00
CA PHE A 161 17.05 1.82 3.72
C PHE A 161 18.20 2.69 4.27
N ASP A 162 18.72 3.55 3.43
CA ASP A 162 19.73 4.55 3.82
C ASP A 162 19.04 5.91 4.06
N GLU A 163 18.98 6.31 5.33
CA GLU A 163 18.37 7.58 5.76
C GLU A 163 19.09 8.83 5.19
N LYS A 164 20.37 8.72 4.80
CA LYS A 164 21.14 9.86 4.28
C LYS A 164 20.87 10.11 2.80
N THR A 165 20.81 9.03 2.02
CA THR A 165 20.57 9.11 0.58
C THR A 165 19.08 8.98 0.24
N MET A 166 18.26 8.56 1.19
CA MET A 166 16.82 8.30 1.02
C MET A 166 16.55 7.23 -0.04
N THR A 167 17.41 6.20 -0.09
CA THR A 167 17.34 5.13 -1.09
C THR A 167 17.18 3.76 -0.45
N PHE A 168 16.55 2.86 -1.20
CA PHE A 168 16.40 1.47 -0.81
C PHE A 168 17.48 0.60 -1.48
N GLY A 169 17.98 -0.39 -0.75
CA GLY A 169 18.85 -1.43 -1.27
C GLY A 169 18.08 -2.55 -1.97
N ASP A 170 18.77 -3.64 -2.27
CA ASP A 170 18.19 -4.81 -2.90
C ASP A 170 17.16 -5.52 -2.02
N THR A 171 16.22 -6.20 -2.67
CA THR A 171 15.21 -7.01 -1.99
C THR A 171 15.81 -8.30 -1.47
N GLU A 172 15.61 -8.59 -0.19
CA GLU A 172 16.09 -9.79 0.49
C GLU A 172 14.90 -10.64 0.96
N LEU A 173 14.91 -11.94 0.67
CA LEU A 173 13.94 -12.90 1.21
C LEU A 173 14.21 -13.12 2.70
N VAL A 174 13.20 -12.95 3.54
CA VAL A 174 13.29 -13.15 5.00
C VAL A 174 12.65 -14.47 5.40
N TYR A 175 11.46 -14.76 4.84
CA TYR A 175 10.71 -15.97 5.16
C TYR A 175 9.90 -16.43 3.95
N ASN A 176 9.89 -17.75 3.73
CA ASN A 176 9.20 -18.44 2.65
C ASN A 176 8.22 -19.45 3.24
#